data_90aff030905938b4e02ef0f0c5cb122b
#
_entry.id   90aff030905938b4e02ef0f0c5cb122b
#
_cell.length_a   1.000
_cell.length_b   1.000
_cell.length_c   1.000
_cell.angle_alpha   90.00
_cell.angle_beta   90.00
_cell.angle_gamma   90.00
#
_symmetry.space_group_name_H-M   'P 1'
#
loop_
_entity.id
_entity.type
_entity.pdbx_description
1 polymer ?
#
loop_
_entity_poly.entity_id
_entity_poly.type
_entity_poly.pdbx_seq_one_letter_code
_entity_poly.pdbx_strand_id
1 'polypeptide(L)'
;MKKKVFSLLLAGMLTFSMGTTAYATEDAIADMQAQKQQAEAGLAQTQANIDSLQSKKQELENYLSDLNTQYEDLTNAISELSIQAGEKENELKQLHTELKKAKKALNKQYDDMKLRIQYMYENGGTSALETLLSSKDLSEFLNNAESVAKISQYDRTMLEKCENLQNTIKDQETTAEEEKAAIDQLLEERAAKQQEVQNLAASTSDNISSYVSQISASQEEAAALTAEINNADNSIAQLVQQAEEEKAAREAAQAQAEAEAAAAQEQDAEESSDDYEEDTDSYEEDSSDSQDSS
;
A
#
# COMPACT_ATOMS: atom_id res chain seq x y z
N MET A 1 -9.34 -14.60 1.09
CA MET A 1 -9.07 -15.04 2.49
C MET A 1 -9.92 -14.17 3.41
N LYS A 2 -10.87 -14.77 4.12
CA LYS A 2 -11.80 -14.06 5.01
C LYS A 2 -11.02 -13.58 6.23
N LYS A 3 -10.69 -12.29 6.29
CA LYS A 3 -10.11 -11.66 7.48
C LYS A 3 -11.21 -11.61 8.54
N LYS A 4 -11.04 -12.41 9.59
CA LYS A 4 -11.84 -12.34 10.80
C LYS A 4 -11.53 -11.00 11.45
N VAL A 5 -12.45 -10.05 11.33
CA VAL A 5 -12.47 -8.86 12.17
C VAL A 5 -12.74 -9.35 13.58
N PHE A 6 -11.73 -9.35 14.42
CA PHE A 6 -11.87 -9.56 15.85
C PHE A 6 -12.53 -8.30 16.43
N SER A 7 -13.85 -8.26 16.32
CA SER A 7 -14.67 -7.38 17.12
C SER A 7 -14.76 -8.03 18.49
N LEU A 8 -13.89 -7.62 19.40
CA LEU A 8 -13.99 -7.97 20.80
C LEU A 8 -14.99 -7.01 21.43
N LEU A 9 -16.27 -7.30 21.19
CA LEU A 9 -17.40 -6.72 21.90
C LEU A 9 -17.40 -7.32 23.31
N LEU A 10 -16.64 -6.71 24.22
CA LEU A 10 -16.76 -6.97 25.64
C LEU A 10 -17.94 -6.13 26.16
N ALA A 11 -19.17 -6.58 25.83
CA ALA A 11 -20.37 -6.10 26.47
C ALA A 11 -20.43 -6.71 27.87
N GLY A 12 -19.68 -6.12 28.82
CA GLY A 12 -19.86 -6.37 30.23
C GLY A 12 -21.12 -5.70 30.69
N MET A 13 -22.28 -6.42 30.61
CA MET A 13 -23.48 -6.04 31.35
C MET A 13 -23.19 -6.23 32.85
N LEU A 14 -22.84 -5.15 33.53
CA LEU A 14 -22.90 -5.08 34.98
C LEU A 14 -24.34 -4.80 35.37
N THR A 15 -25.10 -5.85 35.68
CA THR A 15 -26.31 -5.74 36.48
C THR A 15 -25.91 -5.45 37.92
N PHE A 16 -25.95 -4.18 38.29
CA PHE A 16 -25.74 -3.72 39.64
C PHE A 16 -26.90 -4.22 40.54
N SER A 17 -26.66 -5.30 41.27
CA SER A 17 -27.52 -5.76 42.36
C SER A 17 -27.25 -4.90 43.59
N MET A 18 -28.11 -3.94 43.88
CA MET A 18 -28.14 -3.22 45.13
C MET A 18 -28.47 -4.20 46.27
N GLY A 19 -27.49 -4.52 47.09
CA GLY A 19 -27.66 -5.32 48.29
C GLY A 19 -26.44 -5.32 49.17
N THR A 20 -26.42 -4.37 50.10
CA THR A 20 -25.78 -4.39 51.45
C THR A 20 -24.33 -4.89 51.58
N THR A 21 -23.43 -4.01 51.88
CA THR A 21 -22.51 -3.88 53.03
C THR A 21 -21.24 -3.10 52.64
N ALA A 22 -20.68 -2.42 53.57
CA ALA A 22 -19.57 -1.45 53.43
C ALA A 22 -18.22 -1.97 52.87
N TYR A 23 -18.10 -3.26 52.59
CA TYR A 23 -16.99 -3.84 51.83
C TYR A 23 -17.26 -3.79 50.31
N ALA A 24 -18.51 -3.52 49.88
CA ALA A 24 -18.90 -3.51 48.48
C ALA A 24 -18.47 -2.24 47.73
N THR A 25 -18.22 -1.13 48.42
CA THR A 25 -17.81 0.13 47.77
C THR A 25 -16.32 0.17 47.44
N GLU A 26 -15.42 -0.38 48.26
CA GLU A 26 -13.99 -0.47 47.95
C GLU A 26 -13.73 -1.46 46.81
N ASP A 27 -14.41 -2.63 46.83
CA ASP A 27 -14.32 -3.61 45.74
C ASP A 27 -14.89 -3.06 44.44
N ALA A 28 -16.01 -2.31 44.47
CA ALA A 28 -16.62 -1.67 43.32
C ALA A 28 -15.72 -0.56 42.76
N ILE A 29 -15.01 0.21 43.58
CA ILE A 29 -14.01 1.18 43.14
C ILE A 29 -12.85 0.48 42.43
N ALA A 30 -12.32 -0.62 43.04
CA ALA A 30 -11.23 -1.38 42.45
C ALA A 30 -11.62 -1.99 41.08
N ASP A 31 -12.85 -2.53 40.94
CA ASP A 31 -13.37 -3.05 39.69
C ASP A 31 -13.50 -1.96 38.62
N MET A 32 -14.02 -0.79 38.98
CA MET A 32 -14.12 0.36 38.06
C MET A 32 -12.74 0.88 37.63
N GLN A 33 -11.77 0.91 38.55
CA GLN A 33 -10.39 1.26 38.23
C GLN A 33 -9.74 0.26 37.27
N ALA A 34 -9.99 -1.05 37.45
CA ALA A 34 -9.50 -2.08 36.56
C ALA A 34 -10.12 -1.96 35.16
N GLN A 35 -11.43 -1.70 35.05
CA GLN A 35 -12.11 -1.45 33.78
C GLN A 35 -11.53 -0.20 33.10
N LYS A 36 -11.35 0.89 33.83
CA LYS A 36 -10.71 2.10 33.29
C LYS A 36 -9.33 1.82 32.73
N GLN A 37 -8.47 1.12 33.48
CA GLN A 37 -7.14 0.74 33.02
C GLN A 37 -7.17 -0.09 31.76
N GLN A 38 -8.11 -1.02 31.65
CA GLN A 38 -8.29 -1.85 30.45
C GLN A 38 -8.74 -1.00 29.26
N ALA A 39 -9.67 -0.06 29.46
CA ALA A 39 -10.12 0.86 28.42
C ALA A 39 -9.00 1.83 27.98
N GLU A 40 -8.19 2.34 28.91
CA GLU A 40 -7.01 3.17 28.60
C GLU A 40 -5.96 2.40 27.78
N ALA A 41 -5.67 1.15 28.15
CA ALA A 41 -4.76 0.29 27.41
C ALA A 41 -5.31 0.00 26.00
N GLY A 42 -6.61 -0.27 25.89
CA GLY A 42 -7.31 -0.44 24.60
C GLY A 42 -7.24 0.81 23.75
N LEU A 43 -7.45 1.98 24.33
CA LEU A 43 -7.36 3.28 23.64
C LEU A 43 -5.95 3.53 23.12
N ALA A 44 -4.92 3.27 23.92
CA ALA A 44 -3.53 3.42 23.51
C ALA A 44 -3.17 2.49 22.33
N GLN A 45 -3.63 1.25 22.39
CA GLN A 45 -3.43 0.29 21.29
C GLN A 45 -4.19 0.70 20.02
N THR A 46 -5.41 1.16 20.15
CA THR A 46 -6.24 1.63 19.01
C THR A 46 -5.60 2.87 18.37
N GLN A 47 -5.08 3.80 19.17
CA GLN A 47 -4.35 4.97 18.67
C GLN A 47 -3.08 4.57 17.92
N ALA A 48 -2.28 3.65 18.43
CA ALA A 48 -1.10 3.14 17.74
C ALA A 48 -1.46 2.45 16.40
N ASN A 49 -2.60 1.75 16.35
CA ASN A 49 -3.12 1.18 15.11
C ASN A 49 -3.51 2.27 14.10
N ILE A 50 -4.18 3.34 14.53
CA ILE A 50 -4.54 4.49 13.69
C ILE A 50 -3.28 5.10 13.10
N ASP A 51 -2.26 5.37 13.90
CA ASP A 51 -1.00 5.97 13.46
C ASP A 51 -0.29 5.09 12.43
N SER A 52 -0.27 3.76 12.66
CA SER A 52 0.29 2.79 11.71
C SER A 52 -0.48 2.75 10.39
N LEU A 53 -1.81 2.80 10.43
CA LEU A 53 -2.66 2.81 9.23
C LEU A 53 -2.51 4.12 8.45
N GLN A 54 -2.38 5.25 9.14
CA GLN A 54 -2.14 6.55 8.53
C GLN A 54 -0.79 6.59 7.81
N SER A 55 0.26 6.04 8.44
CA SER A 55 1.59 5.95 7.82
C SER A 55 1.54 5.10 6.53
N LYS A 56 0.89 3.94 6.58
CA LYS A 56 0.71 3.08 5.39
C LYS A 56 -0.11 3.75 4.31
N LYS A 57 -1.16 4.47 4.69
CA LYS A 57 -1.96 5.26 3.74
C LYS A 57 -1.08 6.28 3.03
N GLN A 58 -0.24 7.02 3.76
CA GLN A 58 0.66 8.02 3.20
C GLN A 58 1.70 7.42 2.26
N GLU A 59 2.28 6.25 2.60
CA GLU A 59 3.20 5.53 1.72
C GLU A 59 2.53 5.15 0.39
N LEU A 60 1.29 4.66 0.45
CA LEU A 60 0.53 4.30 -0.74
C LEU A 60 0.10 5.52 -1.57
N GLU A 61 -0.21 6.66 -0.95
CA GLU A 61 -0.50 7.91 -1.67
C GLU A 61 0.73 8.41 -2.43
N ASN A 62 1.92 8.35 -1.83
CA ASN A 62 3.18 8.67 -2.50
C ASN A 62 3.45 7.72 -3.66
N TYR A 63 3.26 6.41 -3.44
CA TYR A 63 3.41 5.40 -4.49
C TYR A 63 2.42 5.60 -5.64
N LEU A 64 1.18 5.97 -5.34
CA LEU A 64 0.18 6.29 -6.38
C LEU A 64 0.59 7.51 -7.19
N SER A 65 1.19 8.51 -6.56
CA SER A 65 1.74 9.68 -7.25
C SER A 65 2.86 9.30 -8.22
N ASP A 66 3.78 8.41 -7.79
CA ASP A 66 4.85 7.89 -8.65
C ASP A 66 4.30 7.09 -9.84
N LEU A 67 3.27 6.27 -9.61
CA LEU A 67 2.60 5.52 -10.67
C LEU A 67 1.93 6.44 -11.70
N ASN A 68 1.31 7.53 -11.26
CA ASN A 68 0.72 8.52 -12.17
C ASN A 68 1.79 9.20 -13.02
N THR A 69 2.95 9.55 -12.44
CA THR A 69 4.08 10.10 -13.20
C THR A 69 4.57 9.10 -14.25
N GLN A 70 4.75 7.82 -13.88
CA GLN A 70 5.14 6.77 -14.81
C GLN A 70 4.12 6.59 -15.95
N TYR A 71 2.83 6.69 -15.64
CA TYR A 71 1.76 6.61 -16.64
C TYR A 71 1.84 7.77 -17.66
N GLU A 72 2.09 8.98 -17.19
CA GLU A 72 2.28 10.16 -18.05
C GLU A 72 3.51 10.01 -18.94
N ASP A 73 4.65 9.57 -18.39
CA ASP A 73 5.89 9.34 -19.13
C ASP A 73 5.69 8.27 -20.22
N LEU A 74 5.00 7.17 -19.89
CA LEU A 74 4.67 6.13 -20.86
C LEU A 74 3.74 6.65 -21.95
N THR A 75 2.76 7.48 -21.61
CA THR A 75 1.84 8.08 -22.58
C THR A 75 2.60 8.97 -23.56
N ASN A 76 3.51 9.79 -23.09
CA ASN A 76 4.37 10.65 -23.91
C ASN A 76 5.29 9.83 -24.82
N ALA A 77 5.94 8.80 -24.26
CA ALA A 77 6.81 7.91 -25.03
C ALA A 77 6.06 7.15 -26.14
N ILE A 78 4.84 6.66 -25.86
CA ILE A 78 3.97 6.00 -26.86
C ILE A 78 3.59 6.99 -27.98
N SER A 79 3.27 8.23 -27.62
CA SER A 79 2.92 9.26 -28.61
C SER A 79 4.11 9.54 -29.55
N GLU A 80 5.32 9.71 -28.99
CA GLU A 80 6.52 9.95 -29.78
C GLU A 80 6.87 8.75 -30.68
N LEU A 81 6.84 7.53 -30.15
CA LEU A 81 7.07 6.32 -30.94
C LEU A 81 6.02 6.15 -32.06
N SER A 82 4.78 6.56 -31.82
CA SER A 82 3.73 6.52 -32.84
C SER A 82 4.03 7.48 -34.00
N ILE A 83 4.58 8.67 -33.71
CA ILE A 83 5.03 9.62 -34.72
C ILE A 83 6.18 9.01 -35.53
N GLN A 84 7.21 8.47 -34.85
CA GLN A 84 8.37 7.84 -35.49
C GLN A 84 7.95 6.65 -36.37
N ALA A 85 7.02 5.82 -35.93
CA ALA A 85 6.47 4.73 -36.72
C ALA A 85 5.79 5.24 -38.00
N GLY A 86 5.04 6.34 -37.90
CA GLY A 86 4.40 6.99 -39.06
C GLY A 86 5.42 7.58 -40.03
N GLU A 87 6.51 8.17 -39.55
CA GLU A 87 7.61 8.68 -40.37
C GLU A 87 8.32 7.54 -41.10
N LYS A 88 8.63 6.43 -40.42
CA LYS A 88 9.24 5.25 -41.04
C LYS A 88 8.31 4.57 -42.07
N GLU A 89 6.99 4.53 -41.86
CA GLU A 89 6.06 4.06 -42.85
C GLU A 89 6.08 4.93 -44.12
N ASN A 90 6.17 6.24 -43.96
CA ASN A 90 6.29 7.15 -45.13
C ASN A 90 7.63 6.98 -45.84
N GLU A 91 8.73 6.82 -45.12
CA GLU A 91 10.06 6.52 -45.69
C GLU A 91 10.02 5.22 -46.52
N LEU A 92 9.46 4.14 -45.97
CA LEU A 92 9.29 2.88 -46.67
C LEU A 92 8.47 3.04 -47.98
N LYS A 93 7.39 3.82 -47.95
CA LYS A 93 6.59 4.11 -49.16
C LYS A 93 7.41 4.84 -50.25
N GLN A 94 8.27 5.77 -49.84
CA GLN A 94 9.20 6.47 -50.72
C GLN A 94 10.24 5.52 -51.28
N LEU A 95 10.91 4.73 -50.47
CA LEU A 95 11.90 3.73 -50.86
C LEU A 95 11.30 2.69 -51.84
N HIS A 96 10.10 2.18 -51.58
CA HIS A 96 9.40 1.30 -52.51
C HIS A 96 9.14 1.96 -53.86
N THR A 97 8.81 3.25 -53.85
CA THR A 97 8.57 4.00 -55.08
C THR A 97 9.86 4.20 -55.87
N GLU A 98 10.97 4.53 -55.17
CA GLU A 98 12.31 4.70 -55.77
C GLU A 98 12.83 3.36 -56.31
N LEU A 99 12.70 2.28 -55.54
CA LEU A 99 13.07 0.93 -55.97
C LEU A 99 12.34 0.53 -57.26
N LYS A 100 11.00 0.82 -57.33
CA LYS A 100 10.23 0.57 -58.56
C LYS A 100 10.73 1.37 -59.73
N LYS A 101 11.09 2.65 -59.54
CA LYS A 101 11.68 3.49 -60.58
C LYS A 101 13.06 2.97 -61.01
N ALA A 102 13.89 2.62 -60.05
CA ALA A 102 15.22 2.07 -60.29
C ALA A 102 15.18 0.75 -61.05
N LYS A 103 14.31 -0.20 -60.64
CA LYS A 103 14.09 -1.46 -61.35
C LYS A 103 13.59 -1.23 -62.80
N LYS A 104 12.71 -0.25 -63.03
CA LYS A 104 12.27 0.09 -64.38
C LYS A 104 13.39 0.69 -65.22
N ALA A 105 14.18 1.58 -64.67
CA ALA A 105 15.34 2.16 -65.36
C ALA A 105 16.41 1.10 -65.69
N LEU A 106 16.67 0.19 -64.76
CA LEU A 106 17.60 -0.93 -64.90
C LEU A 106 17.14 -1.87 -66.04
N ASN A 107 15.87 -2.26 -66.05
CA ASN A 107 15.34 -3.13 -67.09
C ASN A 107 15.44 -2.46 -68.50
N LYS A 108 15.13 -1.15 -68.54
CA LYS A 108 15.29 -0.40 -69.81
C LYS A 108 16.78 -0.38 -70.25
N GLN A 109 17.71 -0.12 -69.36
CA GLN A 109 19.13 -0.12 -69.62
C GLN A 109 19.62 -1.51 -70.11
N TYR A 110 19.11 -2.55 -69.48
CA TYR A 110 19.37 -3.93 -69.90
C TYR A 110 18.84 -4.24 -71.31
N ASP A 111 17.62 -3.83 -71.64
CA ASP A 111 17.03 -4.00 -72.96
C ASP A 111 17.82 -3.20 -74.02
N ASP A 112 18.13 -1.94 -73.73
CA ASP A 112 18.95 -1.08 -74.64
C ASP A 112 20.32 -1.71 -74.90
N MET A 113 20.94 -2.32 -73.88
CA MET A 113 22.23 -3.00 -74.03
C MET A 113 22.13 -4.29 -74.83
N LYS A 114 21.07 -5.10 -74.60
CA LYS A 114 20.79 -6.26 -75.46
C LYS A 114 20.72 -5.89 -76.93
N LEU A 115 19.98 -4.86 -77.27
CA LEU A 115 19.91 -4.36 -78.63
C LEU A 115 21.27 -3.95 -79.21
N ARG A 116 22.13 -3.30 -78.42
CA ARG A 116 23.48 -2.93 -78.86
C ARG A 116 24.37 -4.15 -79.08
N ILE A 117 24.29 -5.14 -78.23
CA ILE A 117 25.07 -6.38 -78.37
C ILE A 117 24.56 -7.18 -79.55
N GLN A 118 23.27 -7.22 -79.79
CA GLN A 118 22.67 -7.84 -80.93
C GLN A 118 23.17 -7.15 -82.25
N TYR A 119 23.19 -5.82 -82.31
CA TYR A 119 23.71 -5.09 -83.46
C TYR A 119 25.24 -5.37 -83.68
N MET A 120 26.06 -5.47 -82.61
CA MET A 120 27.44 -5.86 -82.73
C MET A 120 27.65 -7.29 -83.23
N TYR A 121 26.75 -8.21 -82.84
CA TYR A 121 26.75 -9.59 -83.30
C TYR A 121 26.44 -9.71 -84.77
N GLU A 122 25.33 -9.07 -85.22
CA GLU A 122 24.91 -9.03 -86.61
C GLU A 122 25.95 -8.41 -87.55
N ASN A 123 26.75 -7.52 -87.08
CA ASN A 123 27.81 -6.83 -87.83
C ASN A 123 29.24 -7.40 -87.66
N GLY A 124 29.36 -8.70 -87.25
CA GLY A 124 30.66 -9.39 -87.17
C GLY A 124 31.05 -9.84 -85.77
N GLY A 125 30.05 -10.08 -84.92
CA GLY A 125 30.24 -10.62 -83.56
C GLY A 125 30.72 -12.05 -83.53
N THR A 126 31.26 -12.42 -82.37
CA THR A 126 31.78 -13.76 -82.05
C THR A 126 30.75 -14.54 -81.18
N SER A 127 30.93 -15.87 -81.08
CA SER A 127 30.15 -16.77 -80.26
C SER A 127 29.93 -16.32 -78.78
N ALA A 128 30.84 -15.51 -78.25
CA ALA A 128 30.72 -14.95 -76.88
C ALA A 128 29.58 -13.94 -76.75
N LEU A 129 29.18 -13.22 -77.84
CA LEU A 129 28.05 -12.33 -77.82
C LEU A 129 26.71 -13.09 -77.88
N GLU A 130 26.69 -14.29 -78.44
CA GLU A 130 25.54 -15.18 -78.44
C GLU A 130 25.18 -15.63 -76.98
N THR A 131 26.21 -15.94 -76.19
CA THR A 131 26.03 -16.29 -74.77
C THR A 131 25.43 -15.12 -73.96
N LEU A 132 25.83 -13.87 -74.23
CA LEU A 132 25.26 -12.70 -73.61
C LEU A 132 23.80 -12.48 -74.00
N LEU A 133 23.47 -12.61 -75.27
CA LEU A 133 22.12 -12.41 -75.74
C LEU A 133 21.13 -13.51 -75.28
N SER A 134 21.64 -14.69 -74.95
CA SER A 134 20.87 -15.81 -74.41
C SER A 134 20.61 -15.75 -72.91
N SER A 135 21.20 -14.80 -72.18
CA SER A 135 21.03 -14.62 -70.72
C SER A 135 19.56 -14.32 -70.36
N LYS A 136 19.07 -15.00 -69.36
CA LYS A 136 17.63 -14.96 -68.94
C LYS A 136 17.34 -13.72 -68.10
N ASP A 137 18.31 -13.25 -67.33
CA ASP A 137 18.20 -12.10 -66.44
C ASP A 137 19.52 -11.28 -66.37
N LEU A 138 19.43 -10.14 -65.67
CA LEU A 138 20.56 -9.21 -65.55
C LEU A 138 21.77 -9.83 -64.83
N SER A 139 21.54 -10.67 -63.79
CA SER A 139 22.62 -11.28 -63.05
C SER A 139 23.44 -12.27 -63.92
N GLU A 140 22.73 -13.11 -64.71
CA GLU A 140 23.37 -14.01 -65.66
C GLU A 140 24.08 -13.23 -66.76
N PHE A 141 23.45 -12.14 -67.25
CA PHE A 141 24.05 -11.23 -68.23
C PHE A 141 25.34 -10.59 -67.71
N LEU A 142 25.39 -10.08 -66.48
CA LEU A 142 26.54 -9.46 -65.90
C LEU A 142 27.71 -10.45 -65.73
N ASN A 143 27.44 -11.65 -65.24
CA ASN A 143 28.42 -12.72 -65.12
C ASN A 143 29.03 -13.08 -66.47
N ASN A 144 28.19 -13.14 -67.50
CA ASN A 144 28.64 -13.45 -68.87
C ASN A 144 29.35 -12.24 -69.52
N ALA A 145 28.96 -11.01 -69.22
CA ALA A 145 29.54 -9.77 -69.74
C ALA A 145 31.01 -9.57 -69.34
N GLU A 146 31.38 -10.05 -68.14
CA GLU A 146 32.78 -10.02 -67.68
C GLU A 146 33.74 -10.78 -68.61
N SER A 147 33.21 -11.81 -69.28
CA SER A 147 33.96 -12.67 -70.21
C SER A 147 34.07 -12.10 -71.59
N VAL A 148 33.36 -11.01 -71.94
CA VAL A 148 33.30 -10.45 -73.31
C VAL A 148 34.12 -9.15 -73.43
N ALA A 149 35.34 -9.25 -73.98
CA ALA A 149 36.27 -8.12 -74.15
C ALA A 149 35.78 -6.99 -75.07
N LYS A 150 34.64 -7.19 -75.77
CA LYS A 150 34.09 -6.23 -76.76
C LYS A 150 33.03 -5.26 -76.23
N ILE A 151 32.60 -5.46 -74.97
CA ILE A 151 31.66 -4.51 -74.34
C ILE A 151 32.45 -3.25 -73.98
N SER A 152 31.93 -2.10 -74.34
CA SER A 152 32.59 -0.84 -74.04
C SER A 152 32.68 -0.61 -72.54
N GLN A 153 33.78 0.02 -72.10
CA GLN A 153 33.96 0.36 -70.70
C GLN A 153 32.84 1.23 -70.14
N TYR A 154 32.22 2.05 -70.98
CA TYR A 154 31.04 2.85 -70.64
C TYR A 154 29.84 1.97 -70.27
N ASP A 155 29.54 0.95 -71.08
CA ASP A 155 28.38 0.06 -70.85
C ASP A 155 28.58 -0.75 -69.53
N ARG A 156 29.80 -1.22 -69.28
CA ARG A 156 30.15 -1.92 -68.03
C ARG A 156 29.95 -1.01 -66.80
N THR A 157 30.46 0.22 -66.88
CA THR A 157 30.31 1.19 -65.79
C THR A 157 28.85 1.57 -65.54
N MET A 158 28.02 1.63 -66.57
CA MET A 158 26.59 1.89 -66.39
C MET A 158 25.86 0.73 -65.70
N LEU A 159 26.19 -0.52 -66.05
CA LEU A 159 25.62 -1.70 -65.39
C LEU A 159 26.02 -1.76 -63.92
N GLU A 160 27.31 -1.56 -63.62
CA GLU A 160 27.77 -1.53 -62.25
C GLU A 160 27.08 -0.46 -61.40
N LYS A 161 26.86 0.74 -61.97
CA LYS A 161 26.09 1.82 -61.29
C LYS A 161 24.62 1.41 -61.04
N CYS A 162 23.99 0.76 -62.01
CA CYS A 162 22.60 0.31 -61.85
C CYS A 162 22.48 -0.80 -60.76
N GLU A 163 23.43 -1.75 -60.76
CA GLU A 163 23.50 -2.80 -59.74
C GLU A 163 23.75 -2.21 -58.37
N ASN A 164 24.72 -1.32 -58.22
CA ASN A 164 25.01 -0.65 -56.97
C ASN A 164 23.80 0.15 -56.47
N LEU A 165 23.09 0.87 -57.33
CA LEU A 165 21.87 1.60 -56.97
C LEU A 165 20.78 0.65 -56.49
N GLN A 166 20.56 -0.48 -57.20
CA GLN A 166 19.60 -1.49 -56.78
C GLN A 166 19.91 -2.08 -55.42
N ASN A 167 21.16 -2.43 -55.17
CA ASN A 167 21.62 -2.96 -53.91
C ASN A 167 21.45 -1.93 -52.78
N THR A 168 21.88 -0.67 -52.99
CA THR A 168 21.73 0.42 -52.02
C THR A 168 20.27 0.63 -51.62
N ILE A 169 19.33 0.68 -52.60
CA ILE A 169 17.90 0.87 -52.30
C ILE A 169 17.35 -0.34 -51.55
N LYS A 170 17.77 -1.56 -51.93
CA LYS A 170 17.34 -2.78 -51.21
C LYS A 170 17.81 -2.80 -49.77
N ASP A 171 19.05 -2.40 -49.54
CA ASP A 171 19.66 -2.33 -48.16
C ASP A 171 18.92 -1.28 -47.34
N GLN A 172 18.61 -0.10 -47.92
CA GLN A 172 17.81 0.94 -47.24
C GLN A 172 16.38 0.46 -46.94
N GLU A 173 15.72 -0.26 -47.86
CA GLU A 173 14.40 -0.85 -47.64
C GLU A 173 14.43 -1.83 -46.44
N THR A 174 15.42 -2.73 -46.42
CA THR A 174 15.60 -3.71 -45.32
C THR A 174 15.85 -2.99 -43.99
N THR A 175 16.75 -1.99 -43.96
CA THR A 175 17.02 -1.23 -42.73
C THR A 175 15.78 -0.51 -42.22
N ALA A 176 14.98 0.12 -43.10
CA ALA A 176 13.78 0.84 -42.70
C ALA A 176 12.67 -0.12 -42.20
N GLU A 177 12.58 -1.34 -42.79
CA GLU A 177 11.68 -2.38 -42.30
C GLU A 177 12.07 -2.88 -40.90
N GLU A 178 13.39 -3.11 -40.66
CA GLU A 178 13.91 -3.51 -39.36
C GLU A 178 13.66 -2.42 -38.29
N GLU A 179 13.94 -1.15 -38.61
CA GLU A 179 13.70 -0.02 -37.73
C GLU A 179 12.20 0.13 -37.39
N LYS A 180 11.34 -0.01 -38.41
CA LYS A 180 9.89 0.02 -38.16
C LYS A 180 9.44 -1.13 -37.26
N ALA A 181 9.92 -2.34 -37.51
CA ALA A 181 9.59 -3.49 -36.67
C ALA A 181 10.04 -3.29 -35.22
N ALA A 182 11.23 -2.70 -35.00
CA ALA A 182 11.73 -2.36 -33.66
C ALA A 182 10.84 -1.31 -32.97
N ILE A 183 10.37 -0.29 -33.70
CA ILE A 183 9.46 0.73 -33.16
C ILE A 183 8.11 0.11 -32.82
N ASP A 184 7.54 -0.73 -33.69
CA ASP A 184 6.28 -1.40 -33.43
C ASP A 184 6.37 -2.30 -32.19
N GLN A 185 7.48 -3.01 -31.98
CA GLN A 185 7.73 -3.81 -30.79
C GLN A 185 7.81 -2.93 -29.52
N LEU A 186 8.50 -1.80 -29.58
CA LEU A 186 8.57 -0.86 -28.47
C LEU A 186 7.20 -0.26 -28.12
N LEU A 187 6.36 0.00 -29.13
CA LEU A 187 5.00 0.47 -28.93
C LEU A 187 4.16 -0.57 -28.17
N GLU A 188 4.25 -1.83 -28.57
CA GLU A 188 3.55 -2.92 -27.90
C GLU A 188 4.01 -3.09 -26.44
N GLU A 189 5.33 -3.10 -26.22
CA GLU A 189 5.92 -3.19 -24.87
C GLU A 189 5.47 -2.02 -23.98
N ARG A 190 5.52 -0.79 -24.48
CA ARG A 190 5.12 0.41 -23.75
C ARG A 190 3.63 0.42 -23.45
N ALA A 191 2.79 -0.02 -24.39
CA ALA A 191 1.35 -0.14 -24.17
C ALA A 191 1.01 -1.18 -23.11
N ALA A 192 1.69 -2.34 -23.12
CA ALA A 192 1.55 -3.36 -22.08
C ALA A 192 1.97 -2.83 -20.71
N LYS A 193 3.08 -2.11 -20.64
CA LYS A 193 3.56 -1.49 -19.38
C LYS A 193 2.60 -0.40 -18.89
N GLN A 194 2.03 0.40 -19.77
CA GLN A 194 1.01 1.39 -19.40
C GLN A 194 -0.21 0.73 -18.76
N GLN A 195 -0.68 -0.39 -19.32
CA GLN A 195 -1.79 -1.16 -18.76
C GLN A 195 -1.44 -1.76 -17.38
N GLU A 196 -0.22 -2.26 -17.21
CA GLU A 196 0.26 -2.76 -15.92
C GLU A 196 0.26 -1.65 -14.85
N VAL A 197 0.82 -0.48 -15.16
CA VAL A 197 0.85 0.68 -14.26
C VAL A 197 -0.56 1.13 -13.91
N GLN A 198 -1.48 1.18 -14.88
CA GLN A 198 -2.87 1.53 -14.63
C GLN A 198 -3.57 0.55 -13.69
N ASN A 199 -3.38 -0.76 -13.88
CA ASN A 199 -3.94 -1.78 -12.99
C ASN A 199 -3.37 -1.66 -11.57
N LEU A 200 -2.07 -1.37 -11.46
CA LEU A 200 -1.40 -1.20 -10.18
C LEU A 200 -1.87 0.07 -9.46
N ALA A 201 -2.08 1.17 -10.19
CA ALA A 201 -2.66 2.40 -9.65
C ALA A 201 -4.09 2.18 -9.13
N ALA A 202 -4.93 1.46 -9.87
CA ALA A 202 -6.28 1.10 -9.44
C ALA A 202 -6.25 0.26 -8.15
N SER A 203 -5.43 -0.80 -8.11
CA SER A 203 -5.27 -1.65 -6.92
C SER A 203 -4.72 -0.87 -5.72
N THR A 204 -3.82 0.07 -5.94
CA THR A 204 -3.28 0.95 -4.89
C THR A 204 -4.37 1.87 -4.35
N SER A 205 -5.20 2.46 -5.21
CA SER A 205 -6.34 3.28 -4.82
C SER A 205 -7.37 2.50 -3.98
N ASP A 206 -7.65 1.24 -4.35
CA ASP A 206 -8.52 0.35 -3.58
C ASP A 206 -7.95 0.07 -2.19
N ASN A 207 -6.64 -0.15 -2.08
CA ASN A 207 -5.96 -0.35 -0.81
C ASN A 207 -6.03 0.92 0.07
N ILE A 208 -5.80 2.10 -0.49
CA ILE A 208 -5.97 3.39 0.22
C ILE A 208 -7.38 3.51 0.77
N SER A 209 -8.41 3.24 -0.04
CA SER A 209 -9.82 3.27 0.37
C SER A 209 -10.11 2.31 1.52
N SER A 210 -9.50 1.11 1.49
CA SER A 210 -9.59 0.14 2.57
C SER A 210 -8.94 0.65 3.86
N TYR A 211 -7.77 1.30 3.79
CA TYR A 211 -7.12 1.88 4.97
C TYR A 211 -7.91 3.06 5.54
N VAL A 212 -8.49 3.92 4.69
CA VAL A 212 -9.37 5.01 5.13
C VAL A 212 -10.56 4.45 5.93
N SER A 213 -11.19 3.38 5.44
CA SER A 213 -12.30 2.72 6.14
C SER A 213 -11.87 2.11 7.48
N GLN A 214 -10.70 1.50 7.55
CA GLN A 214 -10.15 0.94 8.78
C GLN A 214 -9.78 2.04 9.80
N ILE A 215 -9.21 3.16 9.35
CA ILE A 215 -8.92 4.33 10.20
C ILE A 215 -10.24 4.87 10.80
N SER A 216 -11.28 5.02 9.99
CA SER A 216 -12.58 5.50 10.47
C SER A 216 -13.17 4.57 11.54
N ALA A 217 -13.16 3.26 11.32
CA ALA A 217 -13.63 2.28 12.30
C ALA A 217 -12.80 2.31 13.60
N SER A 218 -11.48 2.43 13.50
CA SER A 218 -10.63 2.55 14.68
C SER A 218 -10.84 3.88 15.43
N GLN A 219 -11.17 4.96 14.74
CA GLN A 219 -11.53 6.24 15.37
C GLN A 219 -12.86 6.14 16.13
N GLU A 220 -13.85 5.43 15.59
CA GLU A 220 -15.10 5.15 16.30
C GLU A 220 -14.86 4.30 17.55
N GLU A 221 -14.01 3.28 17.47
CA GLU A 221 -13.60 2.46 18.63
C GLU A 221 -12.86 3.30 19.69
N ALA A 222 -11.94 4.16 19.29
CA ALA A 222 -11.24 5.07 20.21
C ALA A 222 -12.21 6.04 20.91
N ALA A 223 -13.22 6.54 20.21
CA ALA A 223 -14.25 7.40 20.78
C ALA A 223 -15.11 6.64 21.79
N ALA A 224 -15.47 5.38 21.51
CA ALA A 224 -16.22 4.52 22.43
C ALA A 224 -15.41 4.24 23.71
N LEU A 225 -14.13 3.88 23.58
CA LEU A 225 -13.24 3.66 24.73
C LEU A 225 -13.05 4.94 25.56
N THR A 226 -12.96 6.09 24.92
CA THR A 226 -12.90 7.38 25.64
C THR A 226 -14.17 7.66 26.43
N ALA A 227 -15.35 7.34 25.87
CA ALA A 227 -16.61 7.46 26.57
C ALA A 227 -16.71 6.48 27.76
N GLU A 228 -16.18 5.27 27.62
CA GLU A 228 -16.11 4.27 28.71
C GLU A 228 -15.20 4.74 29.85
N ILE A 229 -14.03 5.30 29.53
CA ILE A 229 -13.12 5.91 30.51
C ILE A 229 -13.82 7.02 31.30
N ASN A 230 -14.50 7.95 30.59
CA ASN A 230 -15.21 9.05 31.23
C ASN A 230 -16.36 8.55 32.14
N ASN A 231 -17.07 7.51 31.72
CA ASN A 231 -18.12 6.90 32.52
C ASN A 231 -17.54 6.21 33.77
N ALA A 232 -16.45 5.50 33.64
CA ALA A 232 -15.73 4.89 34.76
C ALA A 232 -15.26 5.96 35.76
N ASP A 233 -14.67 7.06 35.29
CA ASP A 233 -14.27 8.19 36.14
C ASP A 233 -15.42 8.79 36.94
N ASN A 234 -16.56 9.01 36.27
CA ASN A 234 -17.77 9.53 36.93
C ASN A 234 -18.31 8.53 37.98
N SER A 235 -18.28 7.24 37.67
CA SER A 235 -18.73 6.18 38.60
C SER A 235 -17.80 6.06 39.81
N ILE A 236 -16.49 6.11 39.59
CA ILE A 236 -15.48 6.12 40.65
C ILE A 236 -15.68 7.33 41.59
N ALA A 237 -15.90 8.54 41.00
CA ALA A 237 -16.14 9.73 41.80
C ALA A 237 -17.39 9.63 42.68
N GLN A 238 -18.48 9.06 42.15
CA GLN A 238 -19.71 8.82 42.89
C GLN A 238 -19.54 7.77 44.01
N LEU A 239 -18.82 6.67 43.73
CA LEU A 239 -18.50 5.63 44.70
C LEU A 239 -17.59 6.14 45.84
N VAL A 240 -16.62 6.96 45.51
CA VAL A 240 -15.74 7.62 46.53
C VAL A 240 -16.55 8.53 47.43
N GLN A 241 -17.46 9.36 46.86
CA GLN A 241 -18.33 10.21 47.65
C GLN A 241 -19.26 9.38 48.58
N GLN A 242 -19.83 8.30 48.10
CA GLN A 242 -20.64 7.39 48.90
C GLN A 242 -19.84 6.74 50.03
N ALA A 243 -18.59 6.32 49.73
CA ALA A 243 -17.72 5.73 50.73
C ALA A 243 -17.36 6.73 51.86
N GLU A 244 -17.13 8.02 51.50
CA GLU A 244 -16.87 9.09 52.46
C GLU A 244 -18.09 9.37 53.33
N GLU A 245 -19.32 9.43 52.76
CA GLU A 245 -20.56 9.61 53.46
C GLU A 245 -20.86 8.43 54.40
N GLU A 246 -20.68 7.17 53.96
CA GLU A 246 -20.81 6.00 54.79
C GLU A 246 -19.79 5.97 55.94
N LYS A 247 -18.56 6.36 55.70
CA LYS A 247 -17.51 6.46 56.73
C LYS A 247 -17.90 7.49 57.79
N ALA A 248 -18.31 8.68 57.37
CA ALA A 248 -18.76 9.72 58.28
C ALA A 248 -20.01 9.29 59.11
N ALA A 249 -20.95 8.59 58.50
CA ALA A 249 -22.11 8.05 59.19
C ALA A 249 -21.74 6.99 60.24
N ARG A 250 -20.73 6.11 59.94
CA ARG A 250 -20.23 5.12 60.89
C ARG A 250 -19.49 5.76 62.05
N GLU A 251 -18.65 6.73 61.78
CA GLU A 251 -17.91 7.48 62.83
C GLU A 251 -18.91 8.21 63.75
N ALA A 252 -19.97 8.80 63.21
CA ALA A 252 -21.05 9.43 63.98
C ALA A 252 -21.81 8.39 64.83
N ALA A 253 -22.19 7.24 64.26
CA ALA A 253 -22.88 6.18 64.97
C ALA A 253 -22.01 5.56 66.07
N GLN A 254 -20.71 5.40 65.82
CA GLN A 254 -19.76 4.91 66.80
C GLN A 254 -19.59 5.90 67.97
N ALA A 255 -19.45 7.19 67.68
CA ALA A 255 -19.40 8.24 68.71
C ALA A 255 -20.70 8.32 69.54
N GLN A 256 -21.87 8.12 68.91
CA GLN A 256 -23.14 8.02 69.65
C GLN A 256 -23.19 6.79 70.54
N ALA A 257 -22.76 5.62 70.05
CA ALA A 257 -22.73 4.40 70.84
C ALA A 257 -21.74 4.49 72.01
N GLU A 258 -20.58 5.13 71.83
CA GLU A 258 -19.60 5.42 72.91
C GLU A 258 -20.18 6.39 73.94
N ALA A 259 -20.90 7.45 73.50
CA ALA A 259 -21.57 8.39 74.40
C ALA A 259 -22.70 7.71 75.18
N GLU A 260 -23.52 6.87 74.54
CA GLU A 260 -24.55 6.08 75.24
C GLU A 260 -23.99 5.08 76.24
N ALA A 261 -22.86 4.42 75.89
CA ALA A 261 -22.16 3.51 76.79
C ALA A 261 -21.55 4.23 77.99
N ALA A 262 -20.99 5.46 77.80
CA ALA A 262 -20.50 6.29 78.89
C ALA A 262 -21.64 6.78 79.77
N ALA A 263 -22.78 7.19 79.26
CA ALA A 263 -23.95 7.60 79.99
C ALA A 263 -24.59 6.42 80.82
N ALA A 264 -24.57 5.19 80.24
CA ALA A 264 -25.00 3.99 80.96
C ALA A 264 -24.05 3.64 82.17
N GLN A 265 -22.74 3.85 82.00
CA GLN A 265 -21.78 3.67 83.08
C GLN A 265 -21.87 4.71 84.16
N GLU A 266 -22.25 5.97 83.88
CA GLU A 266 -22.54 7.01 84.84
C GLU A 266 -23.83 6.71 85.63
N GLN A 267 -24.88 6.15 85.00
CA GLN A 267 -26.12 5.73 85.70
C GLN A 267 -25.90 4.51 86.61
N ASP A 268 -25.08 3.54 86.22
CA ASP A 268 -24.73 2.39 87.07
C ASP A 268 -23.85 2.84 88.26
N ALA A 269 -23.03 3.91 88.11
CA ALA A 269 -22.23 4.49 89.19
C ALA A 269 -23.10 5.31 90.22
N GLU A 270 -24.17 5.97 89.76
CA GLU A 270 -25.09 6.68 90.67
C GLU A 270 -26.02 5.68 91.42
N GLU A 271 -26.46 4.60 90.78
CA GLU A 271 -27.29 3.58 91.48
C GLU A 271 -26.53 2.77 92.50
N SER A 272 -25.21 2.63 92.38
CA SER A 272 -24.36 1.98 93.35
C SER A 272 -23.94 2.87 94.55
N SER A 273 -24.23 4.17 94.56
CA SER A 273 -23.93 5.10 95.68
C SER A 273 -25.04 5.33 96.67
N ASP A 274 -26.29 4.86 96.40
CA ASP A 274 -27.44 5.03 97.28
C ASP A 274 -27.73 3.85 98.21
N ASP A 275 -26.88 2.79 98.28
CA ASP A 275 -27.14 1.60 99.07
C ASP A 275 -26.17 1.45 100.34
N TYR A 276 -25.58 2.55 100.79
CA TYR A 276 -24.79 2.56 102.01
C TYR A 276 -25.10 3.70 102.98
N GLU A 277 -26.33 3.77 103.47
CA GLU A 277 -26.67 4.38 104.80
C GLU A 277 -27.57 3.45 105.55
N GLU A 278 -27.07 3.11 106.76
CA GLU A 278 -27.66 2.42 107.90
C GLU A 278 -27.19 1.00 108.15
N ASP A 279 -26.15 0.86 108.98
CA ASP A 279 -26.32 0.27 110.28
C ASP A 279 -25.07 0.45 111.15
N THR A 280 -25.17 1.32 112.18
CA THR A 280 -24.30 1.39 113.37
C THR A 280 -24.72 0.35 114.36
N ASP A 281 -23.82 -0.54 114.76
CA ASP A 281 -23.61 -0.69 116.25
C ASP A 281 -22.57 -1.78 116.51
N SER A 282 -21.59 -1.36 117.37
CA SER A 282 -20.99 -1.95 118.53
C SER A 282 -20.13 -3.24 118.47
N TYR A 283 -19.15 -3.10 119.32
CA TYR A 283 -18.26 -4.02 120.00
C TYR A 283 -16.89 -4.44 119.44
N GLU A 284 -15.92 -3.82 119.98
CA GLU A 284 -14.86 -4.25 120.93
C GLU A 284 -13.96 -5.40 120.50
N GLU A 285 -12.66 -5.07 120.61
CA GLU A 285 -11.51 -5.81 121.10
C GLU A 285 -11.20 -7.20 120.46
N ASP A 286 -10.05 -7.40 119.93
CA ASP A 286 -8.88 -7.90 120.69
C ASP A 286 -7.74 -8.21 119.69
N SER A 287 -6.59 -7.80 120.20
CA SER A 287 -5.24 -8.10 119.99
C SER A 287 -4.74 -9.23 119.07
N SER A 288 -3.61 -8.93 118.69
CA SER A 288 -2.38 -9.76 118.54
C SER A 288 -2.07 -10.42 117.21
N ASP A 289 -1.03 -9.94 116.68
CA ASP A 289 0.29 -10.53 116.62
C ASP A 289 0.69 -11.41 115.47
N SER A 290 1.85 -11.10 115.01
CA SER A 290 2.85 -11.97 114.33
C SER A 290 2.83 -12.18 112.83
N GLN A 291 3.77 -11.46 112.21
CA GLN A 291 5.00 -12.04 111.56
C GLN A 291 4.78 -13.24 110.62
N ASP A 292 5.31 -13.36 109.56
CA ASP A 292 6.68 -13.21 109.00
C ASP A 292 6.73 -13.86 107.59
N SER A 293 7.53 -13.32 106.76
CA SER A 293 8.42 -13.99 105.79
C SER A 293 7.89 -14.96 104.71
N SER A 294 8.09 -14.63 103.53
CA SER A 294 9.15 -14.98 102.57
C SER A 294 8.73 -14.67 101.11
#